data_c7856e2f9fd5455011baa3ce3b5c89e0
#
_entry.id   c7856e2f9fd5455011baa3ce3b5c89e0
#
_cell.length_a   1.000
_cell.length_b   1.000
_cell.length_c   1.000
_cell.angle_alpha   90.00
_cell.angle_beta   90.00
_cell.angle_gamma   90.00
#
_symmetry.space_group_name_H-M   'P 1'
#
loop_
_entity.id
_entity.type
_entity.pdbx_description
1 polymer ?
#
loop_
_entity_poly.entity_id
_entity_poly.type
_entity_poly.pdbx_seq_one_letter_code
_entity_poly.pdbx_strand_id
1 'polypeptide(L)'
;MVVLQNRVATFCWVSLVIMLTFSHVAHASKQPNLRQRVENLLVDSVEIYGSQNSNPSRVHNRVLVSEVYTQQGYQLIWFGTSDAENRLQELLHEIADSELHGFSPEYYHASMLESRDANTALLDVLATDAFISQTLHRLNGLVSPANADSQWFLKQREADPVASLNHALTNGVSATLQAMWPSHHEYQLLLEKKRSLLTAVSTVTTQIPVGPTLKLNSTSERVVLLKSRLLGPGTYSELFDKDLLDAVKQFQMSAGLEPDGIVGSSTLEALNATTFSWLERIDANLERWRWLPHQTWSTYLRVNIASFQLRGFTEGEETLGMPVIVGTPVRQTPVFAESMKYMVFNPYWTVPFSIATKDKLAKLKTNPSLLVEQGYEAQPAGVSGFSPVDEFDWTNVSRGTFHYTLRQKPGPHNALGKVKFMLPNKHAIYLHDTPDHGLFSKLERNFSSGCIRVSNPLKLSQWVLTHSGQTEAIPQAEQLLQSEETSTLYLKKPIPVLIVYFTAFADEAGTIVFRRDAYNRDSHIIEKLKEFKRA
;
A
#
# COMPACT_ATOMS: atom_id res chain seq x y z
N MET A 1 6.43 -76.36 -12.07
CA MET A 1 6.89 -77.60 -11.47
C MET A 1 6.40 -77.59 -10.02
N VAL A 2 5.36 -78.32 -9.79
CA VAL A 2 5.12 -79.36 -8.78
C VAL A 2 4.71 -78.75 -7.42
N VAL A 3 3.49 -78.83 -7.04
CA VAL A 3 2.50 -79.86 -6.61
C VAL A 3 2.27 -79.67 -5.09
N LEU A 4 1.05 -79.25 -4.74
CA LEU A 4 0.00 -80.00 -4.04
C LEU A 4 0.37 -80.68 -2.70
N GLN A 5 -0.34 -80.47 -1.59
CA GLN A 5 -1.54 -81.26 -1.25
C GLN A 5 -2.17 -80.83 0.08
N ASN A 6 -3.51 -80.74 0.00
CA ASN A 6 -4.55 -80.92 1.01
C ASN A 6 -4.23 -81.85 2.18
N ARG A 7 -4.83 -81.53 3.35
CA ARG A 7 -5.68 -82.52 4.07
C ARG A 7 -6.71 -81.84 5.02
N VAL A 8 -7.93 -82.24 4.89
CA VAL A 8 -9.15 -82.08 5.68
C VAL A 8 -9.16 -83.08 6.82
N ALA A 9 -9.66 -82.72 8.00
CA ALA A 9 -10.27 -83.62 8.99
C ALA A 9 -11.02 -82.83 10.04
N THR A 10 -12.14 -82.93 10.13
CA THR A 10 -13.50 -83.22 10.59
C THR A 10 -13.62 -83.48 12.11
N PHE A 11 -14.63 -82.80 12.73
CA PHE A 11 -15.46 -83.12 13.89
C PHE A 11 -14.89 -83.23 15.29
N CYS A 12 -15.42 -82.43 16.26
CA CYS A 12 -16.29 -82.91 17.29
C CYS A 12 -16.95 -81.76 18.09
N TRP A 13 -18.27 -81.80 18.23
CA TRP A 13 -19.11 -80.95 19.05
C TRP A 13 -18.93 -81.28 20.52
N VAL A 14 -18.69 -80.29 21.41
CA VAL A 14 -19.02 -80.37 22.83
C VAL A 14 -19.65 -79.04 23.21
N SER A 15 -20.94 -79.03 23.45
CA SER A 15 -21.73 -77.91 23.98
C SER A 15 -21.37 -77.70 25.46
N LEU A 16 -20.69 -76.59 25.75
CA LEU A 16 -20.54 -76.11 27.13
C LEU A 16 -21.29 -74.79 27.27
N VAL A 17 -22.44 -74.87 27.93
CA VAL A 17 -23.22 -73.66 28.31
C VAL A 17 -22.47 -72.99 29.45
N ILE A 18 -21.77 -71.88 29.15
CA ILE A 18 -21.26 -71.00 30.19
C ILE A 18 -22.20 -69.81 30.27
N MET A 19 -22.91 -69.68 31.36
CA MET A 19 -23.64 -68.49 31.78
C MET A 19 -22.64 -67.38 32.03
N LEU A 20 -22.45 -66.48 31.04
CA LEU A 20 -21.71 -65.19 31.22
C LEU A 20 -22.71 -64.21 31.83
N THR A 21 -22.53 -63.94 33.11
CA THR A 21 -23.10 -62.76 33.79
C THR A 21 -22.46 -61.51 33.14
N PHE A 22 -23.19 -60.83 32.28
CA PHE A 22 -22.86 -59.54 31.80
C PHE A 22 -22.84 -58.52 32.95
N SER A 23 -21.71 -58.33 33.59
CA SER A 23 -21.46 -57.12 34.36
C SER A 23 -21.42 -55.95 33.36
N HIS A 24 -22.47 -55.16 33.31
CA HIS A 24 -22.43 -53.85 32.64
C HIS A 24 -21.45 -52.97 33.41
N VAL A 25 -20.17 -53.00 33.04
CA VAL A 25 -19.25 -51.94 33.36
C VAL A 25 -19.64 -50.78 32.45
N ALA A 26 -20.46 -49.89 33.00
CA ALA A 26 -20.66 -48.59 32.38
C ALA A 26 -19.31 -47.92 32.27
N HIS A 27 -18.70 -47.96 31.07
CA HIS A 27 -17.63 -47.07 30.72
C HIS A 27 -18.27 -45.68 30.71
N ALA A 28 -18.20 -45.00 31.85
CA ALA A 28 -18.35 -43.56 31.87
C ALA A 28 -17.22 -43.03 30.97
N SER A 29 -17.56 -42.70 29.74
CA SER A 29 -16.65 -41.96 28.85
C SER A 29 -16.29 -40.68 29.60
N LYS A 30 -15.10 -40.64 30.21
CA LYS A 30 -14.57 -39.39 30.76
C LYS A 30 -14.63 -38.40 29.64
N GLN A 31 -15.46 -37.36 29.78
CA GLN A 31 -15.46 -36.25 28.83
C GLN A 31 -14.00 -35.78 28.70
N PRO A 32 -13.46 -35.59 27.47
CA PRO A 32 -12.10 -35.15 27.29
C PRO A 32 -11.88 -33.85 28.06
N ASN A 33 -10.78 -33.75 28.78
CA ASN A 33 -10.43 -32.53 29.49
C ASN A 33 -10.21 -31.36 28.47
N LEU A 34 -10.24 -30.13 28.95
CA LEU A 34 -10.13 -28.96 28.07
C LEU A 34 -8.91 -29.05 27.15
N ARG A 35 -7.76 -29.51 27.67
CA ARG A 35 -6.55 -29.75 26.88
C ARG A 35 -6.81 -30.64 25.66
N GLN A 36 -7.41 -31.81 25.89
CA GLN A 36 -7.69 -32.77 24.81
C GLN A 36 -8.72 -32.21 23.81
N ARG A 37 -9.67 -31.38 24.27
CA ARG A 37 -10.64 -30.74 23.39
C ARG A 37 -9.94 -29.68 22.50
N VAL A 38 -9.09 -28.85 23.07
CA VAL A 38 -8.32 -27.84 22.32
C VAL A 38 -7.38 -28.50 21.34
N GLU A 39 -6.62 -29.54 21.77
CA GLU A 39 -5.71 -30.28 20.89
C GLU A 39 -6.47 -30.92 19.71
N ASN A 40 -7.62 -31.53 19.93
CA ASN A 40 -8.44 -32.12 18.87
C ASN A 40 -8.93 -31.05 17.87
N LEU A 41 -9.37 -29.87 18.33
CA LEU A 41 -9.80 -28.75 17.47
C LEU A 41 -8.67 -28.20 16.60
N LEU A 42 -7.41 -28.34 17.05
CA LEU A 42 -6.23 -27.82 16.34
C LEU A 42 -5.62 -28.85 15.36
N VAL A 43 -5.85 -30.15 15.57
CA VAL A 43 -5.31 -31.22 14.72
C VAL A 43 -6.14 -31.41 13.44
N ASP A 44 -7.46 -31.36 13.54
CA ASP A 44 -8.36 -31.60 12.40
C ASP A 44 -8.59 -30.32 11.59
N SER A 45 -8.54 -30.46 10.25
CA SER A 45 -9.02 -29.43 9.32
C SER A 45 -10.55 -29.36 9.28
N VAL A 46 -11.21 -29.49 10.44
CA VAL A 46 -12.65 -29.56 10.54
C VAL A 46 -13.23 -28.18 10.26
N GLU A 47 -14.06 -28.09 9.23
CA GLU A 47 -15.00 -26.99 9.06
C GLU A 47 -16.01 -27.08 10.21
N ILE A 48 -16.12 -26.02 10.98
CA ILE A 48 -16.95 -25.95 12.16
C ILE A 48 -18.25 -25.33 11.75
N TYR A 49 -19.33 -26.11 11.76
CA TYR A 49 -20.69 -25.62 11.46
C TYR A 49 -21.42 -25.25 12.76
N GLY A 50 -21.99 -24.06 12.78
CA GLY A 50 -23.00 -23.70 13.76
C GLY A 50 -24.33 -24.47 13.55
N SER A 51 -25.20 -24.50 14.53
CA SER A 51 -26.42 -25.34 14.52
C SER A 51 -27.50 -24.94 13.51
N GLN A 52 -27.44 -23.73 12.92
CA GLN A 52 -28.41 -23.29 11.90
C GLN A 52 -27.75 -22.34 10.87
N ASN A 53 -27.54 -22.79 9.61
CA ASN A 53 -27.23 -21.98 8.41
C ASN A 53 -26.04 -20.99 8.48
N SER A 54 -25.09 -21.17 9.38
CA SER A 54 -23.89 -20.36 9.45
C SER A 54 -22.84 -20.88 8.47
N ASN A 55 -22.07 -19.96 7.86
CA ASN A 55 -20.86 -20.31 7.14
C ASN A 55 -19.92 -21.10 8.07
N PRO A 56 -19.22 -22.13 7.56
CA PRO A 56 -18.32 -22.92 8.40
C PRO A 56 -17.18 -22.03 8.91
N SER A 57 -17.01 -21.96 10.23
CA SER A 57 -15.88 -21.29 10.85
C SER A 57 -14.64 -22.18 10.80
N ARG A 58 -13.48 -21.59 10.52
CA ARG A 58 -12.21 -22.30 10.45
C ARG A 58 -11.16 -21.57 11.29
N VAL A 59 -10.44 -22.31 12.14
CA VAL A 59 -9.28 -21.75 12.86
C VAL A 59 -8.16 -21.42 11.86
N HIS A 60 -7.82 -20.14 11.70
CA HIS A 60 -6.87 -19.63 10.73
C HIS A 60 -5.41 -19.80 11.21
N ASN A 61 -5.16 -19.55 12.50
CA ASN A 61 -3.80 -19.44 13.08
C ASN A 61 -3.51 -20.56 14.08
N ARG A 62 -3.74 -21.83 13.70
CA ARG A 62 -3.66 -22.99 14.61
C ARG A 62 -2.38 -23.09 15.42
N VAL A 63 -1.23 -22.81 14.80
CA VAL A 63 0.09 -22.88 15.47
C VAL A 63 0.16 -21.87 16.60
N LEU A 64 -0.21 -20.62 16.33
CA LEU A 64 -0.20 -19.55 17.33
C LEU A 64 -1.25 -19.78 18.42
N VAL A 65 -2.44 -20.25 18.06
CA VAL A 65 -3.49 -20.64 19.03
C VAL A 65 -2.99 -21.75 19.94
N SER A 66 -2.34 -22.78 19.38
CA SER A 66 -1.75 -23.87 20.17
C SER A 66 -0.68 -23.36 21.14
N GLU A 67 0.17 -22.43 20.69
CA GLU A 67 1.20 -21.80 21.51
C GLU A 67 0.57 -21.04 22.68
N VAL A 68 -0.46 -20.23 22.43
CA VAL A 68 -1.20 -19.49 23.47
C VAL A 68 -1.71 -20.45 24.54
N TYR A 69 -2.44 -21.52 24.15
CA TYR A 69 -2.98 -22.45 25.16
C TYR A 69 -1.90 -23.23 25.90
N THR A 70 -0.79 -23.53 25.26
CA THR A 70 0.36 -24.14 25.93
C THR A 70 0.93 -23.23 27.01
N GLN A 71 1.11 -21.92 26.69
CA GLN A 71 1.62 -20.92 27.66
C GLN A 71 0.61 -20.66 28.80
N GLN A 72 -0.70 -20.66 28.48
CA GLN A 72 -1.78 -20.44 29.46
C GLN A 72 -2.18 -21.72 30.24
N GLY A 73 -1.43 -22.83 30.08
CA GLY A 73 -1.72 -24.07 30.79
C GLY A 73 -3.09 -24.67 30.47
N TYR A 74 -3.62 -24.42 29.27
CA TYR A 74 -4.93 -24.86 28.80
C TYR A 74 -6.11 -24.37 29.65
N GLN A 75 -5.99 -23.14 30.21
CA GLN A 75 -7.12 -22.46 30.86
C GLN A 75 -7.98 -21.73 29.83
N LEU A 76 -9.29 -21.59 30.15
CA LEU A 76 -10.17 -20.72 29.36
C LEU A 76 -9.73 -19.25 29.52
N ILE A 77 -9.69 -18.54 28.41
CA ILE A 77 -9.23 -17.14 28.35
C ILE A 77 -10.42 -16.18 28.30
N TRP A 78 -11.48 -16.57 27.58
CA TRP A 78 -12.61 -15.70 27.21
C TRP A 78 -13.91 -16.06 27.94
N PHE A 79 -13.95 -17.17 28.65
CA PHE A 79 -15.15 -17.68 29.29
C PHE A 79 -14.89 -18.15 30.72
N GLY A 80 -15.98 -18.26 31.52
CA GLY A 80 -15.96 -18.91 32.82
C GLY A 80 -15.73 -18.00 34.03
N THR A 81 -15.35 -16.73 33.81
CA THR A 81 -15.26 -15.71 34.86
C THR A 81 -15.79 -14.38 34.32
N SER A 82 -16.18 -13.43 35.21
CA SER A 82 -16.64 -12.10 34.80
C SER A 82 -15.59 -11.35 34.01
N ASP A 83 -14.31 -11.45 34.37
CA ASP A 83 -13.22 -10.79 33.66
C ASP A 83 -12.99 -11.39 32.27
N ALA A 84 -13.15 -12.71 32.13
CA ALA A 84 -13.08 -13.39 30.85
C ALA A 84 -14.21 -12.94 29.92
N GLU A 85 -15.44 -12.86 30.44
CA GLU A 85 -16.61 -12.38 29.68
C GLU A 85 -16.45 -10.90 29.27
N ASN A 86 -15.90 -10.05 30.12
CA ASN A 86 -15.59 -8.66 29.77
C ASN A 86 -14.58 -8.59 28.63
N ARG A 87 -13.50 -9.39 28.67
CA ARG A 87 -12.51 -9.46 27.57
C ARG A 87 -13.16 -9.90 26.26
N LEU A 88 -14.08 -10.86 26.30
CA LEU A 88 -14.82 -11.28 25.10
C LEU A 88 -15.68 -10.13 24.55
N GLN A 89 -16.37 -9.37 25.41
CA GLN A 89 -17.16 -8.22 24.96
C GLN A 89 -16.28 -7.13 24.32
N GLU A 90 -15.11 -6.85 24.91
CA GLU A 90 -14.13 -5.95 24.29
C GLU A 90 -13.69 -6.46 22.91
N LEU A 91 -13.38 -7.75 22.77
CA LEU A 91 -12.99 -8.36 21.49
C LEU A 91 -14.10 -8.26 20.43
N LEU A 92 -15.35 -8.57 20.79
CA LEU A 92 -16.51 -8.47 19.90
C LEU A 92 -16.73 -7.02 19.44
N HIS A 93 -16.58 -6.05 20.34
CA HIS A 93 -16.63 -4.64 19.98
C HIS A 93 -15.56 -4.27 18.96
N GLU A 94 -14.31 -4.71 19.19
CA GLU A 94 -13.19 -4.46 18.28
C GLU A 94 -13.36 -5.15 16.92
N ILE A 95 -13.98 -6.33 16.89
CA ILE A 95 -14.33 -7.03 15.65
C ILE A 95 -15.37 -6.22 14.86
N ALA A 96 -16.43 -5.76 15.50
CA ALA A 96 -17.46 -4.95 14.85
C ALA A 96 -16.90 -3.61 14.32
N ASP A 97 -16.13 -2.90 15.13
CA ASP A 97 -15.50 -1.61 14.73
C ASP A 97 -14.54 -1.77 13.56
N SER A 98 -13.90 -2.94 13.42
CA SER A 98 -12.94 -3.22 12.36
C SER A 98 -13.55 -3.23 10.95
N GLU A 99 -14.88 -3.33 10.81
CA GLU A 99 -15.58 -3.23 9.51
C GLU A 99 -15.32 -1.89 8.83
N LEU A 100 -15.28 -0.80 9.61
CA LEU A 100 -14.93 0.51 9.07
C LEU A 100 -13.52 0.54 8.46
N HIS A 101 -12.61 -0.25 8.99
CA HIS A 101 -11.24 -0.38 8.50
C HIS A 101 -11.12 -1.30 7.26
N GLY A 102 -12.25 -1.85 6.77
CA GLY A 102 -12.32 -2.71 5.60
C GLY A 102 -12.22 -4.21 5.91
N PHE A 103 -12.31 -4.60 7.18
CA PHE A 103 -12.30 -5.99 7.61
C PHE A 103 -13.71 -6.59 7.55
N SER A 104 -13.80 -7.91 7.44
CA SER A 104 -15.05 -8.64 7.54
C SER A 104 -15.18 -9.21 8.95
N PRO A 105 -16.20 -8.84 9.75
CA PRO A 105 -16.41 -9.41 11.07
C PRO A 105 -16.53 -10.94 11.06
N GLU A 106 -17.12 -11.50 10.01
CA GLU A 106 -17.30 -12.95 9.87
C GLU A 106 -15.97 -13.71 9.76
N TYR A 107 -14.94 -13.12 9.16
CA TYR A 107 -13.60 -13.71 9.17
C TYR A 107 -13.06 -13.93 10.59
N TYR A 108 -13.49 -13.13 11.54
CA TYR A 108 -13.14 -13.21 12.97
C TYR A 108 -14.19 -13.92 13.80
N HIS A 109 -15.01 -14.78 13.18
CA HIS A 109 -15.99 -15.62 13.84
C HIS A 109 -17.13 -14.86 14.57
N ALA A 110 -17.43 -13.61 14.16
CA ALA A 110 -18.37 -12.74 14.85
C ALA A 110 -19.69 -13.41 15.17
N SER A 111 -20.43 -13.92 14.17
CA SER A 111 -21.74 -14.55 14.35
C SER A 111 -21.72 -15.74 15.33
N MET A 112 -20.66 -16.56 15.31
CA MET A 112 -20.55 -17.70 16.20
C MET A 112 -20.20 -17.29 17.64
N LEU A 113 -19.38 -16.28 17.81
CA LEU A 113 -19.01 -15.74 19.13
C LEU A 113 -20.20 -15.00 19.78
N GLU A 114 -21.01 -14.28 19.00
CA GLU A 114 -22.19 -13.55 19.45
C GLU A 114 -23.35 -14.53 19.82
N SER A 115 -23.65 -15.50 18.95
CA SER A 115 -24.73 -16.46 19.18
C SER A 115 -24.42 -17.43 20.29
N ARG A 116 -23.12 -17.67 20.54
CA ARG A 116 -22.64 -18.69 21.51
C ARG A 116 -23.15 -20.11 21.22
N ASP A 117 -23.48 -20.39 19.97
CA ASP A 117 -24.06 -21.63 19.50
C ASP A 117 -23.02 -22.74 19.28
N ALA A 118 -22.14 -22.92 20.26
CA ALA A 118 -21.12 -23.96 20.24
C ALA A 118 -20.65 -24.29 21.67
N ASN A 119 -19.86 -25.37 21.81
CA ASN A 119 -19.28 -25.65 23.12
C ASN A 119 -18.24 -24.62 23.54
N THR A 120 -18.13 -24.35 24.84
CA THR A 120 -17.28 -23.29 25.41
C THR A 120 -15.79 -23.40 24.97
N ALA A 121 -15.26 -24.61 24.87
CA ALA A 121 -13.87 -24.79 24.45
C ALA A 121 -13.64 -24.35 22.99
N LEU A 122 -14.62 -24.61 22.12
CA LEU A 122 -14.59 -24.19 20.75
C LEU A 122 -14.67 -22.65 20.64
N LEU A 123 -15.64 -22.05 21.35
CA LEU A 123 -15.79 -20.58 21.36
C LEU A 123 -14.53 -19.89 21.89
N ASP A 124 -13.89 -20.45 22.92
CA ASP A 124 -12.65 -19.92 23.49
C ASP A 124 -11.49 -19.97 22.47
N VAL A 125 -11.36 -21.07 21.72
CA VAL A 125 -10.39 -21.22 20.61
C VAL A 125 -10.67 -20.23 19.49
N LEU A 126 -11.93 -20.03 19.09
CA LEU A 126 -12.32 -19.10 18.04
C LEU A 126 -12.06 -17.63 18.45
N ALA A 127 -12.33 -17.27 19.70
CA ALA A 127 -12.02 -15.95 20.22
C ALA A 127 -10.51 -15.68 20.26
N THR A 128 -9.70 -16.70 20.61
CA THR A 128 -8.24 -16.61 20.56
C THR A 128 -7.74 -16.44 19.13
N ASP A 129 -8.26 -17.21 18.16
CA ASP A 129 -7.95 -17.08 16.74
C ASP A 129 -8.35 -15.70 16.18
N ALA A 130 -9.52 -15.20 16.58
CA ALA A 130 -9.99 -13.86 16.23
C ALA A 130 -9.02 -12.76 16.71
N PHE A 131 -8.58 -12.82 17.97
CA PHE A 131 -7.61 -11.87 18.52
C PHE A 131 -6.28 -11.93 17.78
N ILE A 132 -5.75 -13.11 17.52
CA ILE A 132 -4.51 -13.32 16.76
C ILE A 132 -4.65 -12.76 15.36
N SER A 133 -5.74 -13.06 14.65
CA SER A 133 -6.03 -12.57 13.31
C SER A 133 -6.15 -11.04 13.30
N GLN A 134 -6.88 -10.44 14.25
CA GLN A 134 -6.99 -9.00 14.40
C GLN A 134 -5.62 -8.35 14.61
N THR A 135 -4.76 -8.93 15.45
CA THR A 135 -3.40 -8.45 15.68
C THR A 135 -2.58 -8.42 14.39
N LEU A 136 -2.54 -9.54 13.67
CA LEU A 136 -1.80 -9.66 12.42
C LEU A 136 -2.29 -8.67 11.36
N HIS A 137 -3.61 -8.55 11.20
CA HIS A 137 -4.19 -7.73 10.15
C HIS A 137 -4.11 -6.23 10.45
N ARG A 138 -4.23 -5.82 11.71
CA ARG A 138 -4.04 -4.41 12.13
C ARG A 138 -2.60 -3.94 11.95
N LEU A 139 -1.64 -4.83 12.21
CA LEU A 139 -0.21 -4.50 12.08
C LEU A 139 0.31 -4.59 10.64
N ASN A 140 -0.15 -5.56 9.85
CA ASN A 140 0.46 -5.91 8.58
C ASN A 140 -0.50 -5.81 7.38
N GLY A 141 -1.80 -5.53 7.62
CA GLY A 141 -2.84 -5.56 6.60
C GLY A 141 -3.38 -6.97 6.35
N LEU A 142 -4.46 -7.03 5.57
CA LEU A 142 -5.12 -8.27 5.13
C LEU A 142 -4.37 -8.96 3.99
N VAL A 143 -3.67 -8.16 3.19
CA VAL A 143 -2.99 -8.59 1.98
C VAL A 143 -1.49 -8.38 2.14
N SER A 144 -0.68 -9.38 1.84
CA SER A 144 0.77 -9.21 1.81
C SER A 144 1.17 -8.22 0.71
N PRO A 145 1.95 -7.16 1.02
CA PRO A 145 2.45 -6.23 0.00
C PRO A 145 3.16 -6.93 -1.15
N ALA A 146 3.95 -7.97 -0.87
CA ALA A 146 4.70 -8.73 -1.88
C ALA A 146 3.80 -9.40 -2.92
N ASN A 147 2.55 -9.76 -2.53
CA ASN A 147 1.58 -10.40 -3.41
C ASN A 147 0.72 -9.37 -4.17
N ALA A 148 0.61 -8.15 -3.66
CA ALA A 148 -0.27 -7.12 -4.19
C ALA A 148 0.47 -6.05 -5.01
N ASP A 149 1.73 -5.75 -4.66
CA ASP A 149 2.53 -4.70 -5.32
C ASP A 149 4.02 -5.09 -5.38
N SER A 150 4.46 -5.58 -6.53
CA SER A 150 5.86 -5.99 -6.76
C SER A 150 6.88 -4.84 -6.64
N GLN A 151 6.42 -3.60 -6.56
CA GLN A 151 7.26 -2.41 -6.38
C GLN A 151 7.20 -1.86 -4.95
N TRP A 152 6.65 -2.62 -4.01
CA TRP A 152 6.59 -2.28 -2.60
C TRP A 152 7.74 -2.94 -1.83
N PHE A 153 8.71 -2.15 -1.38
CA PHE A 153 9.95 -2.65 -0.73
C PHE A 153 10.10 -2.18 0.72
N LEU A 154 9.03 -1.64 1.31
CA LEU A 154 9.03 -1.32 2.74
C LEU A 154 8.98 -2.61 3.57
N LYS A 155 9.76 -2.65 4.66
CA LYS A 155 9.70 -3.75 5.62
C LYS A 155 8.41 -3.66 6.40
N GLN A 156 7.65 -4.75 6.48
CA GLN A 156 6.47 -4.84 7.33
C GLN A 156 6.86 -4.78 8.81
N ARG A 157 5.89 -4.47 9.67
CA ARG A 157 6.05 -4.51 11.12
C ARG A 157 6.26 -5.95 11.58
N GLU A 158 7.07 -6.13 12.60
CA GLU A 158 7.15 -7.41 13.29
C GLU A 158 5.93 -7.53 14.21
N ALA A 159 5.17 -8.62 14.06
CA ALA A 159 4.00 -8.92 14.85
C ALA A 159 4.29 -10.13 15.73
N ASP A 160 4.05 -10.01 17.02
CA ASP A 160 4.03 -11.11 17.98
C ASP A 160 2.64 -11.18 18.61
N PRO A 161 1.70 -11.94 17.99
CA PRO A 161 0.32 -12.02 18.50
C PRO A 161 0.22 -12.70 19.86
N VAL A 162 1.14 -13.61 20.20
CA VAL A 162 1.13 -14.31 21.49
C VAL A 162 1.52 -13.35 22.61
N ALA A 163 2.61 -12.59 22.41
CA ALA A 163 2.99 -11.53 23.36
C ALA A 163 1.91 -10.44 23.44
N SER A 164 1.28 -10.10 22.32
CA SER A 164 0.17 -9.12 22.29
C SER A 164 -1.04 -9.59 23.09
N LEU A 165 -1.41 -10.87 23.01
CA LEU A 165 -2.50 -11.42 23.83
C LEU A 165 -2.13 -11.38 25.31
N ASN A 166 -0.92 -11.79 25.69
CA ASN A 166 -0.46 -11.73 27.07
C ASN A 166 -0.50 -10.28 27.62
N HIS A 167 -0.14 -9.30 26.78
CA HIS A 167 -0.27 -7.88 27.11
C HIS A 167 -1.75 -7.48 27.30
N ALA A 168 -2.64 -7.92 26.39
CA ALA A 168 -4.07 -7.63 26.42
C ALA A 168 -4.78 -8.20 27.67
N LEU A 169 -4.36 -9.38 28.14
CA LEU A 169 -4.91 -10.00 29.35
C LEU A 169 -4.64 -9.16 30.62
N THR A 170 -3.61 -8.31 30.60
CA THR A 170 -3.22 -7.45 31.72
C THR A 170 -3.71 -6.02 31.55
N ASN A 171 -3.68 -5.49 30.32
CA ASN A 171 -3.88 -4.07 30.03
C ASN A 171 -5.20 -3.75 29.27
N GLY A 172 -6.02 -4.76 29.00
CA GLY A 172 -7.29 -4.65 28.25
C GLY A 172 -7.13 -4.99 26.78
N VAL A 173 -8.14 -5.68 26.25
CA VAL A 173 -8.18 -6.15 24.85
C VAL A 173 -8.37 -4.99 23.89
N SER A 174 -9.36 -4.12 24.16
CA SER A 174 -9.60 -2.94 23.34
C SER A 174 -8.39 -2.01 23.29
N ALA A 175 -7.82 -1.67 24.42
CA ALA A 175 -6.65 -0.77 24.46
C ALA A 175 -5.47 -1.33 23.65
N THR A 176 -5.22 -2.65 23.77
CA THR A 176 -4.15 -3.32 23.05
C THR A 176 -4.39 -3.34 21.54
N LEU A 177 -5.58 -3.70 21.10
CA LEU A 177 -5.93 -3.77 19.67
C LEU A 177 -6.00 -2.38 19.02
N GLN A 178 -6.54 -1.37 19.72
CA GLN A 178 -6.62 0.01 19.22
C GLN A 178 -5.23 0.62 18.98
N ALA A 179 -4.25 0.34 19.84
CA ALA A 179 -2.88 0.81 19.68
C ALA A 179 -2.15 0.26 18.45
N MET A 180 -2.69 -0.79 17.80
CA MET A 180 -2.10 -1.40 16.60
C MET A 180 -2.47 -0.69 15.30
N TRP A 181 -3.54 0.11 15.28
CA TRP A 181 -3.91 0.87 14.11
C TRP A 181 -2.86 1.93 13.75
N PRO A 182 -2.73 2.31 12.46
CA PRO A 182 -1.88 3.44 12.08
C PRO A 182 -2.31 4.73 12.81
N SER A 183 -1.36 5.34 13.53
CA SER A 183 -1.61 6.56 14.31
C SER A 183 -1.62 7.86 13.48
N HIS A 184 -1.37 7.77 12.18
CA HIS A 184 -1.29 8.93 11.29
C HIS A 184 -2.66 9.61 11.15
N HIS A 185 -2.69 10.94 11.27
CA HIS A 185 -3.91 11.72 11.11
C HIS A 185 -4.62 11.45 9.76
N GLU A 186 -3.87 11.31 8.67
CA GLU A 186 -4.44 10.98 7.34
C GLU A 186 -5.20 9.65 7.30
N TYR A 187 -4.81 8.66 8.12
CA TYR A 187 -5.55 7.40 8.25
C TYR A 187 -6.94 7.65 8.85
N GLN A 188 -7.03 8.51 9.86
CA GLN A 188 -8.32 8.87 10.48
C GLN A 188 -9.20 9.66 9.51
N LEU A 189 -8.64 10.60 8.74
CA LEU A 189 -9.38 11.33 7.70
C LEU A 189 -9.95 10.40 6.61
N LEU A 190 -9.23 9.33 6.26
CA LEU A 190 -9.75 8.31 5.34
C LEU A 190 -10.95 7.56 5.94
N LEU A 191 -10.91 7.21 7.22
CA LEU A 191 -12.03 6.57 7.93
C LEU A 191 -13.25 7.50 8.00
N GLU A 192 -13.06 8.78 8.30
CA GLU A 192 -14.14 9.78 8.32
C GLU A 192 -14.77 9.92 6.94
N LYS A 193 -13.94 10.00 5.88
CA LYS A 193 -14.43 10.03 4.50
C LYS A 193 -15.23 8.78 4.16
N LYS A 194 -14.76 7.60 4.60
CA LYS A 194 -15.47 6.33 4.40
C LYS A 194 -16.83 6.35 5.09
N ARG A 195 -16.92 6.77 6.36
CA ARG A 195 -18.20 6.93 7.07
C ARG A 195 -19.16 7.83 6.31
N SER A 196 -18.68 9.00 5.86
CA SER A 196 -19.48 9.94 5.07
C SER A 196 -20.01 9.30 3.78
N LEU A 197 -19.22 8.52 3.09
CA LEU A 197 -19.63 7.83 1.87
C LEU A 197 -20.64 6.70 2.16
N LEU A 198 -20.47 5.95 3.24
CA LEU A 198 -21.41 4.89 3.65
C LEU A 198 -22.80 5.46 3.99
N THR A 199 -22.85 6.62 4.64
CA THR A 199 -24.13 7.31 4.93
C THR A 199 -24.79 7.89 3.68
N ALA A 200 -24.00 8.25 2.66
CA ALA A 200 -24.51 8.81 1.40
C ALA A 200 -25.00 7.75 0.38
N VAL A 201 -24.80 6.46 0.63
CA VAL A 201 -25.14 5.35 -0.31
C VAL A 201 -26.64 5.25 -0.64
N SER A 202 -27.51 5.97 0.06
CA SER A 202 -28.99 5.93 -0.14
C SER A 202 -29.51 6.49 -1.47
N THR A 203 -28.67 7.08 -2.33
CA THR A 203 -29.14 7.68 -3.59
C THR A 203 -28.56 6.93 -4.80
N VAL A 204 -29.43 6.17 -5.47
CA VAL A 204 -29.12 5.62 -6.80
C VAL A 204 -28.84 6.79 -7.75
N THR A 205 -27.57 7.01 -8.11
CA THR A 205 -27.21 8.07 -9.03
C THR A 205 -27.39 7.58 -10.48
N THR A 206 -28.29 8.28 -11.22
CA THR A 206 -28.49 8.01 -12.65
C THR A 206 -27.16 8.15 -13.41
N GLN A 207 -26.78 7.12 -14.17
CA GLN A 207 -25.57 7.15 -15.01
C GLN A 207 -25.69 8.22 -16.09
N ILE A 208 -24.65 9.02 -16.29
CA ILE A 208 -24.57 9.98 -17.39
C ILE A 208 -24.11 9.20 -18.63
N PRO A 209 -24.93 9.16 -19.71
CA PRO A 209 -24.61 8.36 -20.90
C PRO A 209 -23.29 8.76 -21.56
N VAL A 210 -22.60 7.78 -22.17
CA VAL A 210 -21.44 8.04 -23.01
C VAL A 210 -21.88 8.81 -24.27
N GLY A 211 -21.03 9.72 -24.73
CA GLY A 211 -21.33 10.54 -25.90
C GLY A 211 -20.23 11.56 -26.18
N PRO A 212 -20.46 12.51 -27.09
CA PRO A 212 -19.49 13.56 -27.44
C PRO A 212 -19.02 14.33 -26.21
N THR A 213 -17.80 14.85 -26.26
CA THR A 213 -17.22 15.72 -25.23
C THR A 213 -18.11 16.94 -24.99
N LEU A 214 -18.41 17.23 -23.72
CA LEU A 214 -19.19 18.42 -23.32
C LEU A 214 -18.25 19.48 -22.75
N LYS A 215 -18.50 20.73 -23.11
CA LYS A 215 -17.74 21.91 -22.67
C LYS A 215 -18.63 23.14 -22.66
N LEU A 216 -18.14 24.26 -22.17
CA LEU A 216 -18.87 25.53 -22.16
C LEU A 216 -19.54 25.78 -23.52
N ASN A 217 -20.82 26.16 -23.48
CA ASN A 217 -21.72 26.39 -24.64
C ASN A 217 -22.16 25.10 -25.40
N SER A 218 -21.82 23.90 -24.94
CA SER A 218 -22.42 22.66 -25.46
C SER A 218 -23.90 22.60 -25.07
N THR A 219 -24.75 22.06 -25.95
CA THR A 219 -26.18 21.78 -25.68
C THR A 219 -26.42 20.27 -25.81
N SER A 220 -26.99 19.67 -24.76
CA SER A 220 -27.28 18.23 -24.72
C SER A 220 -28.16 17.88 -23.52
N GLU A 221 -29.05 16.89 -23.65
CA GLU A 221 -29.79 16.31 -22.53
C GLU A 221 -28.85 15.82 -21.40
N ARG A 222 -27.65 15.38 -21.75
CA ARG A 222 -26.62 14.97 -20.79
C ARG A 222 -26.18 16.11 -19.86
N VAL A 223 -26.30 17.36 -20.27
CA VAL A 223 -26.00 18.54 -19.45
C VAL A 223 -26.98 18.67 -18.29
N VAL A 224 -28.25 18.32 -18.48
CA VAL A 224 -29.25 18.30 -17.39
C VAL A 224 -28.82 17.29 -16.30
N LEU A 225 -28.36 16.10 -16.69
CA LEU A 225 -27.86 15.09 -15.76
C LEU A 225 -26.60 15.56 -15.03
N LEU A 226 -25.68 16.23 -15.75
CA LEU A 226 -24.47 16.81 -15.16
C LEU A 226 -24.81 17.89 -14.12
N LYS A 227 -25.74 18.82 -14.45
CA LYS A 227 -26.18 19.84 -13.51
C LYS A 227 -26.85 19.25 -12.28
N SER A 228 -27.75 18.29 -12.46
CA SER A 228 -28.39 17.59 -11.34
C SER A 228 -27.35 16.89 -10.44
N ARG A 229 -26.29 16.33 -11.03
CA ARG A 229 -25.22 15.64 -10.31
C ARG A 229 -24.31 16.60 -9.53
N LEU A 230 -23.94 17.75 -10.12
CA LEU A 230 -22.90 18.64 -9.59
C LEU A 230 -23.46 19.85 -8.84
N LEU A 231 -24.67 20.32 -9.20
CA LEU A 231 -25.30 21.47 -8.59
C LEU A 231 -26.45 21.08 -7.65
N GLY A 232 -26.83 19.78 -7.62
CA GLY A 232 -27.95 19.29 -6.82
C GLY A 232 -29.26 19.15 -7.59
N PRO A 233 -30.34 18.67 -6.92
CA PRO A 233 -31.67 18.51 -7.54
C PRO A 233 -32.23 19.84 -8.02
N GLY A 234 -32.76 19.89 -9.25
CA GLY A 234 -33.35 21.11 -9.82
C GLY A 234 -33.86 20.91 -11.24
N THR A 235 -34.49 21.93 -11.78
CA THR A 235 -34.88 21.99 -13.20
C THR A 235 -33.81 22.78 -13.96
N TYR A 236 -33.15 22.14 -14.90
CA TYR A 236 -32.01 22.70 -15.60
C TYR A 236 -32.23 22.74 -17.11
N SER A 237 -31.61 23.73 -17.75
CA SER A 237 -31.49 23.79 -19.21
C SER A 237 -30.42 22.84 -19.71
N GLU A 238 -30.50 22.46 -20.97
CA GLU A 238 -29.51 21.62 -21.67
C GLU A 238 -28.21 22.37 -22.03
N LEU A 239 -28.16 23.70 -21.78
CA LEU A 239 -26.99 24.52 -22.06
C LEU A 239 -25.92 24.34 -20.97
N PHE A 240 -24.70 24.01 -21.36
CA PHE A 240 -23.51 23.99 -20.51
C PHE A 240 -23.09 25.47 -20.24
N ASP A 241 -23.52 26.01 -19.14
CA ASP A 241 -23.26 27.39 -18.71
C ASP A 241 -22.02 27.52 -17.84
N LYS A 242 -21.77 28.73 -17.36
CA LYS A 242 -20.60 29.04 -16.53
C LYS A 242 -20.67 28.38 -15.15
N ASP A 243 -21.84 28.29 -14.55
CA ASP A 243 -22.00 27.66 -13.23
C ASP A 243 -21.66 26.19 -13.29
N LEU A 244 -22.07 25.47 -14.35
CA LEU A 244 -21.69 24.10 -14.59
C LEU A 244 -20.19 23.98 -14.91
N LEU A 245 -19.59 24.94 -15.64
CA LEU A 245 -18.14 24.95 -15.90
C LEU A 245 -17.35 24.97 -14.60
N ASP A 246 -17.72 25.85 -13.67
CA ASP A 246 -17.04 26.01 -12.40
C ASP A 246 -17.24 24.77 -11.51
N ALA A 247 -18.44 24.18 -11.49
CA ALA A 247 -18.73 22.94 -10.78
C ALA A 247 -17.94 21.74 -11.37
N VAL A 248 -17.84 21.64 -12.70
CA VAL A 248 -17.03 20.60 -13.36
C VAL A 248 -15.56 20.74 -12.99
N LYS A 249 -15.01 21.96 -12.98
CA LYS A 249 -13.61 22.19 -12.57
C LYS A 249 -13.36 21.80 -11.11
N GLN A 250 -14.26 22.13 -10.21
CA GLN A 250 -14.17 21.73 -8.80
C GLN A 250 -14.23 20.21 -8.65
N PHE A 251 -15.16 19.57 -9.37
CA PHE A 251 -15.23 18.11 -9.39
C PHE A 251 -13.93 17.47 -9.93
N GLN A 252 -13.43 17.98 -11.07
CA GLN A 252 -12.19 17.49 -11.65
C GLN A 252 -11.01 17.60 -10.67
N MET A 253 -10.88 18.73 -9.96
CA MET A 253 -9.86 18.89 -8.91
C MET A 253 -10.00 17.83 -7.82
N SER A 254 -11.22 17.62 -7.30
CA SER A 254 -11.48 16.62 -6.24
C SER A 254 -11.25 15.18 -6.72
N ALA A 255 -11.53 14.90 -7.98
CA ALA A 255 -11.33 13.61 -8.63
C ALA A 255 -9.87 13.41 -9.15
N GLY A 256 -9.01 14.42 -8.98
CA GLY A 256 -7.62 14.38 -9.45
C GLY A 256 -7.46 14.46 -10.96
N LEU A 257 -8.40 15.07 -11.65
CA LEU A 257 -8.38 15.31 -13.08
C LEU A 257 -7.91 16.74 -13.40
N GLU A 258 -7.48 16.98 -14.65
CA GLU A 258 -7.18 18.31 -15.15
C GLU A 258 -8.44 19.18 -15.00
N PRO A 259 -8.39 20.33 -14.28
CA PRO A 259 -9.55 21.19 -14.09
C PRO A 259 -9.77 22.12 -15.31
N ASP A 260 -9.87 21.50 -16.50
CA ASP A 260 -10.09 22.19 -17.77
C ASP A 260 -11.57 22.57 -18.01
N GLY A 261 -12.49 22.02 -17.22
CA GLY A 261 -13.91 22.19 -17.36
C GLY A 261 -14.51 21.43 -18.55
N ILE A 262 -13.78 20.46 -19.10
CA ILE A 262 -14.21 19.64 -20.23
C ILE A 262 -14.62 18.26 -19.74
N VAL A 263 -15.86 17.84 -20.05
CA VAL A 263 -16.34 16.49 -19.71
C VAL A 263 -16.05 15.54 -20.88
N GLY A 264 -14.80 15.05 -20.90
CA GLY A 264 -14.35 13.97 -21.75
C GLY A 264 -14.56 12.61 -21.11
N SER A 265 -13.95 11.55 -21.68
CA SER A 265 -14.08 10.17 -21.18
C SER A 265 -13.64 10.00 -19.72
N SER A 266 -12.48 10.55 -19.34
CA SER A 266 -11.96 10.43 -17.97
C SER A 266 -12.83 11.16 -16.93
N THR A 267 -13.34 12.35 -17.28
CA THR A 267 -14.27 13.09 -16.40
C THR A 267 -15.61 12.37 -16.27
N LEU A 268 -16.10 11.81 -17.37
CA LEU A 268 -17.35 11.04 -17.38
C LEU A 268 -17.23 9.75 -16.56
N GLU A 269 -16.11 9.03 -16.68
CA GLU A 269 -15.80 7.83 -15.89
C GLU A 269 -15.79 8.17 -14.39
N ALA A 270 -15.12 9.25 -14.00
CA ALA A 270 -15.09 9.69 -12.61
C ALA A 270 -16.46 10.12 -12.09
N LEU A 271 -17.28 10.81 -12.91
CA LEU A 271 -18.66 11.20 -12.58
C LEU A 271 -19.59 10.00 -12.42
N ASN A 272 -19.35 8.96 -13.20
CA ASN A 272 -20.11 7.71 -13.18
C ASN A 272 -19.52 6.67 -12.21
N ALA A 273 -18.38 6.97 -11.59
CA ALA A 273 -17.83 6.13 -10.54
C ALA A 273 -18.87 6.00 -9.41
N THR A 274 -19.19 4.78 -9.06
CA THR A 274 -20.16 4.52 -7.98
C THR A 274 -19.51 4.86 -6.64
N THR A 275 -20.33 5.20 -5.62
CA THR A 275 -19.86 5.32 -4.23
C THR A 275 -19.06 4.09 -3.81
N PHE A 276 -19.44 2.93 -4.32
CA PHE A 276 -18.74 1.67 -4.06
C PHE A 276 -17.29 1.67 -4.58
N SER A 277 -17.01 2.23 -5.76
CA SER A 277 -15.63 2.32 -6.28
C SER A 277 -14.75 3.29 -5.47
N TRP A 278 -15.34 4.34 -4.88
CA TRP A 278 -14.63 5.23 -3.96
C TRP A 278 -14.31 4.53 -2.63
N LEU A 279 -15.27 3.74 -2.11
CA LEU A 279 -15.07 2.94 -0.90
C LEU A 279 -13.97 1.90 -1.09
N GLU A 280 -13.96 1.18 -2.23
CA GLU A 280 -12.89 0.23 -2.56
C GLU A 280 -11.51 0.90 -2.63
N ARG A 281 -11.43 2.09 -3.21
CA ARG A 281 -10.18 2.84 -3.27
C ARG A 281 -9.73 3.31 -1.89
N ILE A 282 -10.65 3.73 -1.02
CA ILE A 282 -10.32 4.03 0.39
C ILE A 282 -9.80 2.78 1.07
N ASP A 283 -10.47 1.64 0.94
CA ASP A 283 -10.03 0.36 1.54
C ASP A 283 -8.61 -0.02 1.08
N ALA A 284 -8.30 0.12 -0.21
CA ALA A 284 -6.96 -0.13 -0.75
C ALA A 284 -5.89 0.83 -0.15
N ASN A 285 -6.25 2.08 0.15
CA ASN A 285 -5.32 3.02 0.77
C ASN A 285 -5.20 2.82 2.29
N LEU A 286 -6.28 2.45 2.98
CA LEU A 286 -6.22 2.00 4.37
C LEU A 286 -5.31 0.77 4.51
N GLU A 287 -5.37 -0.16 3.53
CA GLU A 287 -4.48 -1.31 3.48
C GLU A 287 -3.01 -0.88 3.34
N ARG A 288 -2.69 0.05 2.44
CA ARG A 288 -1.33 0.58 2.27
C ARG A 288 -0.79 1.28 3.52
N TRP A 289 -1.65 1.95 4.30
CA TRP A 289 -1.26 2.56 5.56
C TRP A 289 -0.81 1.51 6.58
N ARG A 290 -1.46 0.34 6.63
CA ARG A 290 -1.07 -0.78 7.51
C ARG A 290 0.27 -1.41 7.11
N TRP A 291 0.64 -1.32 5.84
CA TRP A 291 1.93 -1.80 5.33
C TRP A 291 3.11 -0.89 5.66
N LEU A 292 2.87 0.33 6.14
CA LEU A 292 3.96 1.21 6.53
C LEU A 292 4.68 0.70 7.79
N PRO A 293 6.01 0.86 7.85
CA PRO A 293 6.75 0.56 9.08
C PRO A 293 6.28 1.47 10.23
N HIS A 294 6.29 0.94 11.44
CA HIS A 294 6.00 1.74 12.64
C HIS A 294 7.23 2.58 13.01
N GLN A 295 7.59 3.53 12.14
CA GLN A 295 8.67 4.46 12.41
C GLN A 295 8.07 5.86 12.59
N THR A 296 8.18 6.37 13.79
CA THR A 296 7.85 7.75 14.14
C THR A 296 9.10 8.61 13.96
N TRP A 297 9.42 8.96 12.72
CA TRP A 297 10.40 10.03 12.50
C TRP A 297 9.74 11.37 12.85
N SER A 298 10.34 12.14 13.74
CA SER A 298 9.88 13.50 14.01
C SER A 298 10.11 14.43 12.82
N THR A 299 11.13 14.13 12.01
CA THR A 299 11.47 14.90 10.81
C THR A 299 11.76 13.96 9.64
N TYR A 300 11.04 14.10 8.54
CA TYR A 300 11.21 13.28 7.34
C TYR A 300 10.61 13.94 6.09
N LEU A 301 11.03 13.46 4.92
CA LEU A 301 10.42 13.77 3.63
C LEU A 301 9.52 12.62 3.19
N ARG A 302 8.37 12.93 2.64
CA ARG A 302 7.47 11.95 2.01
C ARG A 302 7.20 12.32 0.57
N VAL A 303 7.49 11.40 -0.35
CA VAL A 303 7.09 11.51 -1.75
C VAL A 303 5.90 10.59 -1.98
N ASN A 304 4.73 11.15 -2.30
CA ASN A 304 3.62 10.36 -2.78
C ASN A 304 3.62 10.35 -4.31
N ILE A 305 3.93 9.19 -4.88
CA ILE A 305 4.07 8.99 -6.33
C ILE A 305 2.77 9.34 -7.06
N ALA A 306 1.61 8.86 -6.57
CA ALA A 306 0.32 9.05 -7.24
C ALA A 306 -0.17 10.51 -7.21
N SER A 307 0.24 11.30 -6.20
CA SER A 307 -0.08 12.74 -6.12
C SER A 307 0.95 13.63 -6.81
N PHE A 308 2.12 13.10 -7.17
CA PHE A 308 3.24 13.86 -7.70
C PHE A 308 3.68 14.99 -6.76
N GLN A 309 3.70 14.71 -5.46
CA GLN A 309 4.04 15.68 -4.41
C GLN A 309 5.14 15.14 -3.51
N LEU A 310 6.06 16.03 -3.14
CA LEU A 310 6.97 15.87 -2.02
C LEU A 310 6.50 16.77 -0.90
N ARG A 311 6.39 16.23 0.32
CA ARG A 311 6.08 16.94 1.55
C ARG A 311 7.17 16.68 2.59
N GLY A 312 7.54 17.70 3.34
CA GLY A 312 8.45 17.61 4.48
C GLY A 312 7.68 17.82 5.78
N PHE A 313 7.91 16.94 6.75
CA PHE A 313 7.24 16.95 8.04
C PHE A 313 8.25 17.19 9.17
N THR A 314 7.83 17.96 10.18
CA THR A 314 8.57 18.17 11.43
C THR A 314 7.58 18.16 12.59
N GLU A 315 7.80 17.28 13.56
CA GLU A 315 6.92 17.08 14.74
C GLU A 315 5.43 16.86 14.35
N GLY A 316 5.22 16.14 13.23
CA GLY A 316 3.88 15.83 12.70
C GLY A 316 3.29 16.89 11.79
N GLU A 317 3.84 18.12 11.76
CA GLU A 317 3.36 19.23 10.94
C GLU A 317 4.03 19.26 9.58
N GLU A 318 3.27 19.61 8.53
CA GLU A 318 3.82 19.83 7.19
C GLU A 318 4.54 21.19 7.13
N THR A 319 5.85 21.15 6.86
CA THR A 319 6.72 22.35 6.82
C THR A 319 7.31 22.61 5.43
N LEU A 320 7.10 21.69 4.49
CA LEU A 320 7.55 21.79 3.10
C LEU A 320 6.55 21.09 2.18
N GLY A 321 6.20 21.74 1.09
CA GLY A 321 5.42 21.16 -0.01
C GLY A 321 5.98 21.58 -1.36
N MET A 322 6.06 20.63 -2.33
CA MET A 322 6.43 20.93 -3.71
C MET A 322 6.03 19.83 -4.69
N PRO A 323 5.72 20.18 -5.96
CA PRO A 323 5.54 19.22 -7.03
C PRO A 323 6.80 18.41 -7.33
N VAL A 324 6.61 17.15 -7.72
CA VAL A 324 7.67 16.28 -8.24
C VAL A 324 7.25 15.61 -9.55
N ILE A 325 8.25 15.14 -10.31
CA ILE A 325 8.07 14.28 -11.47
C ILE A 325 8.61 12.89 -11.10
N VAL A 326 7.83 11.86 -11.34
CA VAL A 326 8.15 10.46 -11.02
C VAL A 326 8.31 9.61 -12.28
N GLY A 327 8.62 8.34 -12.15
CA GLY A 327 8.78 7.39 -13.24
C GLY A 327 7.51 7.21 -14.08
N THR A 328 7.72 6.85 -15.38
CA THR A 328 6.63 6.43 -16.26
C THR A 328 6.03 5.08 -15.80
N PRO A 329 4.82 4.69 -16.25
CA PRO A 329 4.25 3.38 -15.95
C PRO A 329 5.13 2.18 -16.35
N VAL A 330 6.00 2.36 -17.36
CA VAL A 330 6.95 1.32 -17.80
C VAL A 330 8.26 1.34 -17.01
N ARG A 331 8.62 2.49 -16.41
CA ARG A 331 9.83 2.70 -15.59
C ARG A 331 9.42 3.29 -14.26
N GLN A 332 8.70 2.51 -13.47
CA GLN A 332 8.05 2.97 -12.25
C GLN A 332 9.05 3.40 -11.18
N THR A 333 8.69 4.41 -10.40
CA THR A 333 9.34 4.69 -9.11
C THR A 333 8.87 3.65 -8.09
N PRO A 334 9.79 2.93 -7.41
CA PRO A 334 9.42 1.97 -6.37
C PRO A 334 9.02 2.65 -5.06
N VAL A 335 8.29 1.92 -4.22
CA VAL A 335 7.95 2.30 -2.84
C VAL A 335 9.00 1.75 -1.89
N PHE A 336 9.70 2.64 -1.18
CA PHE A 336 10.73 2.29 -0.19
C PHE A 336 11.00 3.46 0.75
N ALA A 337 11.74 3.21 1.80
CA ALA A 337 12.28 4.23 2.69
C ALA A 337 13.81 4.15 2.73
N GLU A 338 14.45 5.30 2.72
CA GLU A 338 15.90 5.42 2.81
C GLU A 338 16.30 6.79 3.38
N SER A 339 17.51 6.91 3.87
CA SER A 339 18.02 8.17 4.41
C SER A 339 18.81 8.94 3.36
N MET A 340 18.46 10.23 3.19
CA MET A 340 19.27 11.18 2.43
C MET A 340 20.53 11.47 3.25
N LYS A 341 21.71 11.25 2.65
CA LYS A 341 23.00 11.37 3.33
C LYS A 341 23.85 12.54 2.86
N TYR A 342 23.70 12.96 1.61
CA TYR A 342 24.48 14.05 1.03
C TYR A 342 23.79 14.63 -0.20
N MET A 343 24.19 15.82 -0.58
CA MET A 343 23.81 16.52 -1.80
C MET A 343 25.04 16.69 -2.69
N VAL A 344 24.86 16.55 -4.01
CA VAL A 344 25.89 16.82 -5.00
C VAL A 344 25.43 18.01 -5.86
N PHE A 345 26.13 19.11 -5.77
CA PHE A 345 25.88 20.31 -6.57
C PHE A 345 26.65 20.20 -7.90
N ASN A 346 26.04 20.72 -8.97
CA ASN A 346 26.55 20.62 -10.33
C ASN A 346 27.07 19.21 -10.68
N PRO A 347 26.17 18.18 -10.58
CA PRO A 347 26.59 16.80 -10.70
C PRO A 347 26.94 16.41 -12.13
N TYR A 348 27.96 15.58 -12.30
CA TYR A 348 28.05 14.73 -13.49
C TYR A 348 26.90 13.70 -13.44
N TRP A 349 26.24 13.49 -14.57
CA TRP A 349 25.27 12.41 -14.70
C TRP A 349 25.88 11.21 -15.42
N THR A 350 26.26 10.18 -14.69
CA THR A 350 26.57 8.87 -15.29
C THR A 350 25.28 8.26 -15.80
N VAL A 351 25.17 8.07 -17.10
CA VAL A 351 23.93 7.60 -17.74
C VAL A 351 23.78 6.09 -17.49
N PRO A 352 22.68 5.63 -16.86
CA PRO A 352 22.45 4.20 -16.70
C PRO A 352 22.45 3.46 -18.05
N PHE A 353 22.99 2.26 -18.07
CA PHE A 353 23.10 1.41 -19.28
C PHE A 353 21.78 1.29 -20.05
N SER A 354 20.66 1.12 -19.34
CA SER A 354 19.33 1.05 -19.95
C SER A 354 18.94 2.34 -20.69
N ILE A 355 19.28 3.50 -20.15
CA ILE A 355 19.00 4.81 -20.76
C ILE A 355 19.99 5.05 -21.93
N ALA A 356 21.27 4.74 -21.71
CA ALA A 356 22.28 4.88 -22.75
C ALA A 356 21.90 4.08 -24.01
N THR A 357 21.48 2.82 -23.84
CA THR A 357 21.20 1.92 -24.96
C THR A 357 19.80 2.06 -25.56
N LYS A 358 18.77 2.40 -24.74
CA LYS A 358 17.38 2.54 -25.22
C LYS A 358 17.06 3.96 -25.72
N ASP A 359 17.58 4.98 -25.03
CA ASP A 359 17.14 6.36 -25.24
C ASP A 359 18.22 7.21 -25.96
N LYS A 360 19.52 6.89 -25.81
CA LYS A 360 20.61 7.69 -26.36
C LYS A 360 21.29 7.09 -27.58
N LEU A 361 21.36 5.77 -27.69
CA LEU A 361 22.10 5.08 -28.75
C LEU A 361 21.62 5.47 -30.17
N ALA A 362 20.32 5.62 -30.38
CA ALA A 362 19.81 6.08 -31.67
C ALA A 362 20.34 7.48 -32.04
N LYS A 363 20.39 8.40 -31.07
CA LYS A 363 20.92 9.76 -31.25
C LYS A 363 22.45 9.76 -31.44
N LEU A 364 23.18 8.91 -30.72
CA LEU A 364 24.62 8.70 -30.90
C LEU A 364 24.94 8.27 -32.33
N LYS A 365 24.11 7.43 -32.95
CA LYS A 365 24.27 6.98 -34.35
C LYS A 365 23.93 8.03 -35.39
N THR A 366 22.91 8.85 -35.13
CA THR A 366 22.39 9.78 -36.15
C THR A 366 22.92 11.19 -36.05
N ASN A 367 23.19 11.68 -34.84
CA ASN A 367 23.71 13.04 -34.62
C ASN A 367 24.46 13.11 -33.27
N PRO A 368 25.70 12.56 -33.17
CA PRO A 368 26.48 12.61 -31.93
C PRO A 368 26.90 14.05 -31.55
N SER A 369 27.11 14.95 -32.51
CA SER A 369 27.49 16.35 -32.22
C SER A 369 26.44 17.11 -31.42
N LEU A 370 25.15 16.84 -31.65
CA LEU A 370 24.07 17.39 -30.82
C LEU A 370 24.20 16.96 -29.33
N LEU A 371 24.68 15.75 -29.09
CA LEU A 371 24.91 15.27 -27.72
C LEU A 371 26.17 15.91 -27.11
N VAL A 372 27.21 16.23 -27.92
CA VAL A 372 28.36 17.00 -27.45
C VAL A 372 27.93 18.41 -26.98
N GLU A 373 27.08 19.09 -27.75
CA GLU A 373 26.51 20.38 -27.36
C GLU A 373 25.72 20.29 -26.04
N GLN A 374 25.12 19.15 -25.80
CA GLN A 374 24.42 18.85 -24.54
C GLN A 374 25.35 18.37 -23.40
N GLY A 375 26.67 18.35 -23.62
CA GLY A 375 27.68 17.99 -22.61
C GLY A 375 27.94 16.50 -22.45
N TYR A 376 27.53 15.64 -23.41
CA TYR A 376 27.77 14.19 -23.31
C TYR A 376 29.19 13.82 -23.70
N GLU A 377 29.77 12.93 -22.91
CA GLU A 377 31.08 12.31 -23.08
C GLU A 377 30.96 10.79 -22.94
N ALA A 378 31.84 10.05 -23.55
CA ALA A 378 31.93 8.60 -23.45
C ALA A 378 33.34 8.15 -23.06
N GLN A 379 33.38 7.02 -22.35
CA GLN A 379 34.62 6.31 -21.99
C GLN A 379 34.46 4.85 -22.42
N PRO A 380 35.32 4.35 -23.35
CA PRO A 380 35.34 2.91 -23.66
C PRO A 380 35.77 2.08 -22.45
N ALA A 381 35.27 0.85 -22.37
CA ALA A 381 35.68 -0.07 -21.32
C ALA A 381 37.21 -0.35 -21.40
N GLY A 382 37.87 -0.27 -20.25
CA GLY A 382 39.32 -0.49 -20.14
C GLY A 382 40.19 0.70 -20.56
N VAL A 383 39.62 1.83 -21.00
CA VAL A 383 40.31 3.05 -21.35
C VAL A 383 40.12 4.10 -20.28
N SER A 384 41.17 4.83 -19.91
CA SER A 384 41.08 5.95 -18.95
C SER A 384 40.70 7.25 -19.65
N GLY A 385 39.89 8.06 -18.97
CA GLY A 385 39.45 9.36 -19.47
C GLY A 385 38.14 9.29 -20.26
N PHE A 386 37.47 10.45 -20.31
CA PHE A 386 36.25 10.65 -21.10
C PHE A 386 36.57 11.57 -22.27
N SER A 387 36.04 11.25 -23.45
CA SER A 387 36.11 12.08 -24.64
C SER A 387 34.71 12.45 -25.14
N PRO A 388 34.55 13.54 -25.90
CA PRO A 388 33.32 13.88 -26.59
C PRO A 388 32.77 12.69 -27.38
N VAL A 389 31.43 12.52 -27.37
CA VAL A 389 30.80 11.33 -27.99
C VAL A 389 30.93 11.27 -29.50
N ASP A 390 31.25 12.38 -30.19
CA ASP A 390 31.46 12.44 -31.64
C ASP A 390 32.87 11.98 -32.08
N GLU A 391 33.79 11.76 -31.15
CA GLU A 391 35.07 11.11 -31.41
C GLU A 391 34.98 9.59 -31.65
N PHE A 392 33.80 8.99 -31.41
CA PHE A 392 33.60 7.54 -31.52
C PHE A 392 32.68 7.15 -32.68
N ASP A 393 33.00 6.03 -33.34
CA ASP A 393 32.10 5.42 -34.34
C ASP A 393 30.99 4.60 -33.66
N TRP A 394 29.77 5.11 -33.72
CA TRP A 394 28.59 4.47 -33.17
C TRP A 394 27.84 3.58 -34.16
N THR A 395 28.24 3.55 -35.46
CA THR A 395 27.48 2.92 -36.56
C THR A 395 27.13 1.48 -36.26
N ASN A 396 28.10 0.68 -35.81
CA ASN A 396 27.98 -0.74 -35.53
C ASN A 396 27.71 -1.08 -34.06
N VAL A 397 27.56 -0.07 -33.19
CA VAL A 397 27.29 -0.30 -31.77
C VAL A 397 25.83 -0.69 -31.61
N SER A 398 25.57 -1.80 -30.94
CA SER A 398 24.25 -2.28 -30.54
C SER A 398 24.17 -2.35 -29.01
N ARG A 399 23.00 -2.64 -28.47
CA ARG A 399 22.85 -2.85 -27.03
C ARG A 399 23.78 -3.96 -26.49
N GLY A 400 23.99 -5.03 -27.28
CA GLY A 400 24.86 -6.14 -26.86
C GLY A 400 26.37 -5.80 -26.97
N THR A 401 26.73 -4.83 -27.80
CA THR A 401 28.11 -4.40 -28.03
C THR A 401 28.43 -3.02 -27.45
N PHE A 402 27.54 -2.48 -26.58
CA PHE A 402 27.73 -1.18 -25.95
C PHE A 402 28.69 -1.30 -24.74
N HIS A 403 29.98 -1.13 -25.01
CA HIS A 403 31.05 -1.20 -23.99
C HIS A 403 31.58 0.19 -23.64
N TYR A 404 30.68 1.11 -23.37
CA TYR A 404 30.99 2.49 -23.02
C TYR A 404 30.31 2.89 -21.72
N THR A 405 31.01 3.69 -20.91
CA THR A 405 30.37 4.50 -19.87
C THR A 405 30.03 5.85 -20.48
N LEU A 406 28.75 6.18 -20.56
CA LEU A 406 28.27 7.48 -21.01
C LEU A 406 28.04 8.38 -19.81
N ARG A 407 28.49 9.63 -19.85
CA ARG A 407 28.18 10.64 -18.83
C ARG A 407 27.83 11.99 -19.47
N GLN A 408 27.14 12.84 -18.71
CA GLN A 408 26.84 14.22 -19.07
C GLN A 408 27.52 15.15 -18.06
N LYS A 409 28.20 16.18 -18.55
CA LYS A 409 28.85 17.22 -17.73
C LYS A 409 27.82 18.08 -16.99
N PRO A 410 28.23 18.75 -15.90
CA PRO A 410 27.48 19.88 -15.35
C PRO A 410 27.18 20.92 -16.44
N GLY A 411 26.05 21.60 -16.32
CA GLY A 411 25.66 22.64 -17.26
C GLY A 411 24.15 22.76 -17.44
N PRO A 412 23.70 23.72 -18.29
CA PRO A 412 22.26 24.05 -18.43
C PRO A 412 21.43 22.90 -19.03
N HIS A 413 22.06 21.97 -19.74
CA HIS A 413 21.41 20.83 -20.36
C HIS A 413 21.50 19.54 -19.54
N ASN A 414 22.18 19.57 -18.37
CA ASN A 414 22.32 18.36 -17.55
C ASN A 414 20.98 17.86 -17.07
N ALA A 415 20.70 16.58 -17.34
CA ALA A 415 19.43 15.97 -16.98
C ALA A 415 19.14 15.95 -15.46
N LEU A 416 20.18 16.06 -14.62
CA LEU A 416 20.07 16.16 -13.18
C LEU A 416 19.95 17.60 -12.65
N GLY A 417 19.97 18.61 -13.55
CA GLY A 417 19.97 20.02 -13.17
C GLY A 417 21.16 20.40 -12.29
N LYS A 418 20.94 21.28 -11.33
CA LYS A 418 21.97 21.89 -10.48
C LYS A 418 22.28 21.08 -9.20
N VAL A 419 21.41 20.20 -8.75
CA VAL A 419 21.62 19.44 -7.51
C VAL A 419 21.00 18.05 -7.55
N LYS A 420 21.69 17.10 -6.95
CA LYS A 420 21.27 15.73 -6.74
C LYS A 420 21.29 15.41 -5.25
N PHE A 421 20.18 14.92 -4.71
CA PHE A 421 20.01 14.52 -3.32
C PHE A 421 20.14 13.00 -3.23
N MET A 422 21.13 12.54 -2.51
CA MET A 422 21.54 11.14 -2.54
C MET A 422 20.92 10.31 -1.43
N LEU A 423 20.18 9.28 -1.85
CA LEU A 423 19.58 8.23 -1.04
C LEU A 423 20.30 6.93 -1.39
N PRO A 424 21.37 6.51 -0.70
CA PRO A 424 22.08 5.28 -1.03
C PRO A 424 21.18 4.05 -0.88
N ASN A 425 20.67 3.51 -2.01
CA ASN A 425 19.72 2.39 -2.06
C ASN A 425 20.00 1.44 -3.23
N LYS A 426 19.46 0.22 -3.14
CA LYS A 426 19.63 -0.82 -4.19
C LYS A 426 18.88 -0.56 -5.48
N HIS A 427 17.93 0.40 -5.48
CA HIS A 427 17.09 0.72 -6.64
C HIS A 427 17.72 1.82 -7.53
N ALA A 428 18.85 2.40 -7.10
CA ALA A 428 19.52 3.53 -7.76
C ALA A 428 18.57 4.75 -7.95
N ILE A 429 17.64 4.97 -7.03
CA ILE A 429 16.70 6.10 -7.02
C ILE A 429 17.27 7.23 -6.17
N TYR A 430 17.15 8.45 -6.67
CA TYR A 430 17.52 9.68 -5.98
C TYR A 430 16.58 10.81 -6.36
N LEU A 431 16.59 11.91 -5.57
CA LEU A 431 15.91 13.13 -5.93
C LEU A 431 16.91 14.05 -6.65
N HIS A 432 16.44 14.83 -7.63
CA HIS A 432 17.31 15.73 -8.37
C HIS A 432 16.55 16.88 -9.00
N ASP A 433 17.27 17.90 -9.36
CA ASP A 433 16.80 19.00 -10.19
C ASP A 433 16.63 18.58 -11.67
N THR A 434 16.15 19.47 -12.50
CA THR A 434 15.95 19.23 -13.95
C THR A 434 15.94 20.55 -14.72
N PRO A 435 16.44 20.59 -15.96
CA PRO A 435 16.24 21.75 -16.83
C PRO A 435 14.82 21.89 -17.36
N ASP A 436 14.01 20.82 -17.31
CA ASP A 436 12.66 20.76 -17.89
C ASP A 436 11.58 21.24 -16.90
N HIS A 437 11.73 22.47 -16.36
CA HIS A 437 10.81 23.01 -15.35
C HIS A 437 9.35 23.14 -15.84
N GLY A 438 9.13 23.33 -17.14
CA GLY A 438 7.78 23.43 -17.72
C GLY A 438 6.90 22.19 -17.49
N LEU A 439 7.50 21.03 -17.24
CA LEU A 439 6.77 19.80 -16.96
C LEU A 439 6.07 19.79 -15.59
N PHE A 440 6.49 20.64 -14.65
CA PHE A 440 5.84 20.74 -13.33
C PHE A 440 4.45 21.39 -13.38
N SER A 441 4.13 22.14 -14.46
CA SER A 441 2.78 22.68 -14.69
C SER A 441 1.77 21.63 -15.12
N LYS A 442 2.21 20.43 -15.51
CA LYS A 442 1.32 19.33 -15.89
C LYS A 442 0.69 18.70 -14.65
N LEU A 443 -0.57 18.27 -14.79
CA LEU A 443 -1.26 17.56 -13.73
C LEU A 443 -0.67 16.16 -13.52
N GLU A 444 -0.50 15.38 -14.60
CA GLU A 444 0.21 14.11 -14.57
C GLU A 444 1.70 14.34 -14.81
N ARG A 445 2.52 13.91 -13.86
CA ARG A 445 3.97 14.16 -13.87
C ARG A 445 4.79 12.87 -13.78
N ASN A 446 4.40 11.87 -14.56
CA ASN A 446 5.06 10.56 -14.67
C ASN A 446 5.96 10.48 -15.91
N PHE A 447 7.00 11.33 -15.97
CA PHE A 447 7.86 11.50 -17.15
C PHE A 447 9.29 10.99 -16.96
N SER A 448 9.71 10.60 -15.75
CA SER A 448 11.09 10.19 -15.51
C SER A 448 11.32 8.70 -15.81
N SER A 449 12.58 8.27 -15.72
CA SER A 449 12.98 6.87 -15.80
C SER A 449 13.06 6.18 -14.43
N GLY A 450 12.31 6.69 -13.43
CA GLY A 450 12.24 6.15 -12.08
C GLY A 450 12.73 7.11 -10.99
N CYS A 451 13.76 7.92 -11.26
CA CYS A 451 14.22 8.96 -10.32
C CYS A 451 13.19 10.08 -10.16
N ILE A 452 13.31 10.85 -9.09
CA ILE A 452 12.33 11.87 -8.70
C ILE A 452 12.91 13.25 -8.96
N ARG A 453 12.30 14.01 -9.91
CA ARG A 453 12.67 15.39 -10.16
C ARG A 453 11.90 16.30 -9.21
N VAL A 454 12.57 17.28 -8.61
CA VAL A 454 11.96 18.24 -7.66
C VAL A 454 11.80 19.61 -8.32
N SER A 455 10.69 20.30 -8.05
CA SER A 455 10.38 21.58 -8.70
C SER A 455 11.17 22.76 -8.13
N ASN A 456 11.60 22.68 -6.87
CA ASN A 456 12.36 23.75 -6.21
C ASN A 456 13.54 23.16 -5.41
N PRO A 457 14.67 22.90 -6.08
CA PRO A 457 15.84 22.30 -5.46
C PRO A 457 16.49 23.20 -4.40
N LEU A 458 16.43 24.52 -4.54
CA LEU A 458 16.94 25.47 -3.55
C LEU A 458 16.14 25.35 -2.24
N LYS A 459 14.81 25.44 -2.31
CA LYS A 459 13.93 25.30 -1.15
C LYS A 459 14.13 23.96 -0.44
N LEU A 460 14.29 22.87 -1.22
CA LEU A 460 14.57 21.55 -0.65
C LEU A 460 15.94 21.51 0.03
N SER A 461 16.99 22.09 -0.58
CA SER A 461 18.34 22.14 0.01
C SER A 461 18.34 22.91 1.34
N GLN A 462 17.68 24.06 1.39
CA GLN A 462 17.54 24.88 2.60
C GLN A 462 16.81 24.11 3.71
N TRP A 463 15.68 23.46 3.39
CA TRP A 463 14.93 22.65 4.34
C TRP A 463 15.79 21.49 4.89
N VAL A 464 16.47 20.75 4.00
CA VAL A 464 17.35 19.63 4.37
C VAL A 464 18.47 20.09 5.28
N LEU A 465 19.16 21.20 4.97
CA LEU A 465 20.25 21.74 5.78
C LEU A 465 19.77 22.21 7.15
N THR A 466 18.64 22.89 7.21
CA THR A 466 18.02 23.31 8.47
C THR A 466 17.77 22.11 9.39
N HIS A 467 17.14 21.06 8.86
CA HIS A 467 16.74 19.91 9.67
C HIS A 467 17.88 18.89 9.90
N SER A 468 18.95 18.95 9.12
CA SER A 468 20.19 18.20 9.41
C SER A 468 21.08 18.89 10.46
N GLY A 469 20.68 20.06 10.96
CA GLY A 469 21.45 20.85 11.92
C GLY A 469 22.65 21.57 11.30
N GLN A 470 22.50 22.05 10.03
CA GLN A 470 23.55 22.72 9.24
C GLN A 470 23.03 24.03 8.62
N THR A 471 22.23 24.79 9.35
CA THR A 471 21.66 26.06 8.84
C THR A 471 22.74 27.02 8.37
N GLU A 472 23.91 26.98 9.00
CA GLU A 472 25.09 27.76 8.61
C GLU A 472 25.64 27.43 7.21
N ALA A 473 25.33 26.26 6.66
CA ALA A 473 25.74 25.85 5.32
C ALA A 473 24.80 26.32 4.20
N ILE A 474 23.68 26.96 4.53
CA ILE A 474 22.70 27.44 3.53
C ILE A 474 23.33 28.44 2.54
N PRO A 475 24.07 29.48 2.98
CA PRO A 475 24.72 30.41 2.03
C PRO A 475 25.72 29.69 1.12
N GLN A 476 26.44 28.69 1.60
CA GLN A 476 27.34 27.88 0.78
C GLN A 476 26.56 27.09 -0.28
N ALA A 477 25.43 26.46 0.08
CA ALA A 477 24.59 25.74 -0.87
C ALA A 477 24.02 26.66 -1.97
N GLU A 478 23.61 27.88 -1.60
CA GLU A 478 23.15 28.90 -2.55
C GLU A 478 24.27 29.34 -3.52
N GLN A 479 25.48 29.53 -3.02
CA GLN A 479 26.64 29.85 -3.85
C GLN A 479 27.00 28.69 -4.80
N LEU A 480 26.94 27.43 -4.32
CA LEU A 480 27.21 26.26 -5.14
C LEU A 480 26.18 26.08 -6.27
N LEU A 481 24.91 26.43 -6.04
CA LEU A 481 23.88 26.43 -7.10
C LEU A 481 24.18 27.46 -8.23
N GLN A 482 24.90 28.55 -7.91
CA GLN A 482 25.30 29.55 -8.90
C GLN A 482 26.65 29.21 -9.58
N SER A 483 27.44 28.30 -9.01
CA SER A 483 28.72 27.88 -9.56
C SER A 483 28.55 26.84 -10.68
N GLU A 484 29.65 26.46 -11.32
CA GLU A 484 29.74 25.34 -12.27
C GLU A 484 30.56 24.17 -11.71
N GLU A 485 31.16 24.35 -10.53
CA GLU A 485 32.01 23.33 -9.93
C GLU A 485 31.17 22.24 -9.26
N THR A 486 31.53 20.98 -9.52
CA THR A 486 30.93 19.83 -8.83
C THR A 486 31.41 19.80 -7.38
N SER A 487 30.49 19.87 -6.44
CA SER A 487 30.79 19.83 -5.02
C SER A 487 29.84 18.93 -4.27
N THR A 488 30.31 18.25 -3.22
CA THR A 488 29.50 17.37 -2.39
C THR A 488 29.40 17.94 -0.98
N LEU A 489 28.17 18.05 -0.47
CA LEU A 489 27.88 18.46 0.88
C LEU A 489 27.21 17.30 1.65
N TYR A 490 27.92 16.77 2.65
CA TYR A 490 27.43 15.69 3.51
C TYR A 490 26.55 16.24 4.61
N LEU A 491 25.46 15.54 4.94
CA LEU A 491 24.55 15.91 6.00
C LEU A 491 25.09 15.44 7.36
N LYS A 492 25.08 16.31 8.37
CA LYS A 492 25.42 15.96 9.76
C LYS A 492 24.45 14.93 10.33
N LYS A 493 23.15 15.10 10.05
CA LYS A 493 22.09 14.14 10.38
C LYS A 493 21.40 13.74 9.07
N PRO A 494 21.42 12.44 8.70
CA PRO A 494 20.66 11.97 7.56
C PRO A 494 19.17 12.26 7.70
N ILE A 495 18.51 12.63 6.61
CA ILE A 495 17.08 12.92 6.57
C ILE A 495 16.35 11.69 6.02
N PRO A 496 15.43 11.06 6.77
CA PRO A 496 14.60 9.98 6.26
C PRO A 496 13.74 10.44 5.08
N VAL A 497 13.66 9.64 4.04
CA VAL A 497 12.82 9.86 2.87
C VAL A 497 11.95 8.62 2.66
N LEU A 498 10.65 8.81 2.74
CA LEU A 498 9.63 7.78 2.55
C LEU A 498 8.97 8.00 1.19
N ILE A 499 9.08 7.04 0.29
CA ILE A 499 8.41 7.05 -1.00
C ILE A 499 7.23 6.11 -0.92
N VAL A 500 6.01 6.62 -1.19
CA VAL A 500 4.73 5.92 -1.05
C VAL A 500 3.89 6.03 -2.33
N TYR A 501 2.83 5.22 -2.40
CA TYR A 501 1.86 5.25 -3.49
C TYR A 501 0.44 5.29 -2.91
N PHE A 502 -0.08 6.49 -2.65
CA PHE A 502 -1.44 6.70 -2.15
C PHE A 502 -2.31 7.38 -3.21
N THR A 503 -3.36 6.70 -3.65
CA THR A 503 -4.34 7.20 -4.64
C THR A 503 -5.54 7.88 -3.98
N ALA A 504 -5.73 7.70 -2.67
CA ALA A 504 -6.62 8.48 -1.80
C ALA A 504 -5.79 8.98 -0.61
N PHE A 505 -5.76 10.29 -0.38
CA PHE A 505 -4.92 10.94 0.65
C PHE A 505 -5.50 12.31 1.01
N ALA A 506 -5.08 12.87 2.15
CA ALA A 506 -5.45 14.23 2.54
C ALA A 506 -4.60 15.27 1.80
N ASP A 507 -5.23 16.33 1.26
CA ASP A 507 -4.56 17.53 0.78
C ASP A 507 -4.07 18.41 1.94
N GLU A 508 -3.55 19.61 1.63
CA GLU A 508 -3.06 20.57 2.63
C GLU A 508 -4.19 21.10 3.55
N ALA A 509 -5.45 21.06 3.08
CA ALA A 509 -6.61 21.45 3.87
C ALA A 509 -7.21 20.29 4.69
N GLY A 510 -6.62 19.09 4.66
CA GLY A 510 -7.14 17.89 5.31
C GLY A 510 -8.31 17.23 4.56
N THR A 511 -8.64 17.69 3.36
CA THR A 511 -9.69 17.09 2.53
C THR A 511 -9.18 15.86 1.81
N ILE A 512 -9.92 14.74 1.90
CA ILE A 512 -9.57 13.55 1.13
C ILE A 512 -9.83 13.77 -0.35
N VAL A 513 -8.77 13.69 -1.12
CA VAL A 513 -8.75 13.76 -2.57
C VAL A 513 -8.33 12.43 -3.16
N PHE A 514 -8.84 12.15 -4.36
CA PHE A 514 -8.48 10.96 -5.11
C PHE A 514 -7.59 11.35 -6.28
N ARG A 515 -6.66 10.48 -6.65
CA ARG A 515 -5.81 10.64 -7.84
C ARG A 515 -5.90 9.40 -8.70
N ARG A 516 -5.65 9.58 -9.98
CA ARG A 516 -5.59 8.48 -10.93
C ARG A 516 -4.55 7.45 -10.48
N ASP A 517 -4.90 6.18 -10.57
CA ASP A 517 -3.98 5.06 -10.38
C ASP A 517 -3.08 4.89 -11.61
N ALA A 518 -2.08 5.79 -11.73
CA ALA A 518 -1.22 5.87 -12.90
C ALA A 518 -0.38 4.60 -13.16
N TYR A 519 -0.14 3.79 -12.13
CA TYR A 519 0.64 2.56 -12.20
C TYR A 519 -0.23 1.29 -12.14
N ASN A 520 -1.55 1.44 -12.07
CA ASN A 520 -2.54 0.34 -11.98
C ASN A 520 -2.26 -0.62 -10.80
N ARG A 521 -2.01 -0.05 -9.60
CA ARG A 521 -1.69 -0.81 -8.38
C ARG A 521 -2.90 -1.02 -7.46
N ASP A 522 -4.00 -0.23 -7.62
CA ASP A 522 -5.21 -0.34 -6.79
C ASP A 522 -5.97 -1.63 -7.10
N SER A 523 -6.08 -2.00 -8.37
CA SER A 523 -6.89 -3.13 -8.83
C SER A 523 -6.51 -4.45 -8.15
N HIS A 524 -5.23 -4.74 -8.03
CA HIS A 524 -4.74 -5.96 -7.38
C HIS A 524 -5.06 -6.01 -5.89
N ILE A 525 -4.92 -4.87 -5.19
CA ILE A 525 -5.26 -4.78 -3.77
C ILE A 525 -6.77 -4.97 -3.59
N ILE A 526 -7.58 -4.26 -4.39
CA ILE A 526 -9.04 -4.32 -4.34
C ILE A 526 -9.53 -5.75 -4.59
N GLU A 527 -8.96 -6.44 -5.59
CA GLU A 527 -9.29 -7.83 -5.89
C GLU A 527 -9.02 -8.75 -4.69
N LYS A 528 -7.83 -8.64 -4.10
CA LYS A 528 -7.46 -9.43 -2.91
C LYS A 528 -8.31 -9.11 -1.69
N LEU A 529 -8.65 -7.86 -1.45
CA LEU A 529 -9.58 -7.48 -0.38
C LEU A 529 -10.98 -8.04 -0.61
N LYS A 530 -11.45 -8.12 -1.86
CA LYS A 530 -12.73 -8.78 -2.18
C LYS A 530 -12.70 -10.29 -1.95
N GLU A 531 -11.59 -10.96 -2.28
CA GLU A 531 -11.40 -12.38 -1.97
C GLU A 531 -11.50 -12.60 -0.45
N PHE A 532 -10.82 -11.78 0.34
CA PHE A 532 -10.84 -11.86 1.80
C PHE A 532 -12.24 -11.65 2.40
N LYS A 533 -13.03 -10.72 1.86
CA LYS A 533 -14.41 -10.46 2.34
C LYS A 533 -15.40 -11.57 1.98
N ARG A 534 -15.05 -12.47 1.04
CA ARG A 534 -15.89 -13.61 0.64
C ARG A 534 -15.53 -14.90 1.39
N ALA A 535 -14.33 -14.98 1.95
CA ALA A 535 -13.84 -16.11 2.71
C ALA A 535 -14.38 -16.11 4.14
#